data_baeb29f219c0c15771ee4bb4b6a5cf56
#
_entry.id   baeb29f219c0c15771ee4bb4b6a5cf56
#
_cell.length_a   1.000
_cell.length_b   1.000
_cell.length_c   1.000
_cell.angle_alpha   90.00
_cell.angle_beta   90.00
_cell.angle_gamma   90.00
#
_symmetry.space_group_name_H-M   'P 1'
#
loop_
_entity.id
_entity.type
_entity.pdbx_description
1 polymer ?
#
loop_
_entity_poly.entity_id
_entity_poly.type
_entity_poly.pdbx_seq_one_letter_code
_entity_poly.pdbx_strand_id
1 'polypeptide(L)'
;IKGNYWAYQKPSIEAVEKIKLSFNLSNIVASIIANRNIEDKNLDYFLNPTLKNNLPDPSTLKNMDSSIKILLEKIFRNNTLGILGDYDVDGATSTAILFKYFEFIGVNAEIYIPDRIKDGYGISKNSIDHFFRKKVNLLVSLDCGTNDAEFIAYAREKGIEIIVIDHHEVKNLGSPLSIINPKLKGDTSNLNNLCTAGLVFLFVIGLNRELRKKKFFKNKEEINLKELLDIVAVGTICDLVPLHNENRLLVKKGLEKINLKPNRGLSVLKSKLELENKIKSTDIAYYIGPCINAAGRIGDPFLGFNLLVKNKKKDLEVIAEKLINSNNERKTLENISYNQAKMLLKNLTNMKFIFLYSKTWHPGIIGILASRLVQEYKVPAFVMNIDGNKVTGSVRSIKNIDISKILAKLVDEGFLESGGGHVMAGGFKLKEEKLSSLQNYLKEN
;
A
#
# COMPACT_ATOMS: atom_id res chain seq x y z
N ILE A 1 -12.31 18.96 -25.09
CA ILE A 1 -12.19 18.13 -23.91
C ILE A 1 -11.27 18.83 -22.92
N LYS A 2 -11.83 19.73 -22.06
CA LYS A 2 -11.15 20.46 -20.96
C LYS A 2 -9.79 21.10 -21.30
N GLY A 3 -9.60 21.60 -22.55
CA GLY A 3 -8.39 22.30 -22.97
C GLY A 3 -7.12 21.44 -23.08
N ASN A 4 -7.21 20.12 -22.95
CA ASN A 4 -6.05 19.25 -23.12
C ASN A 4 -5.76 19.01 -24.60
N TYR A 5 -4.49 19.12 -24.98
CA TYR A 5 -4.00 18.73 -26.28
C TYR A 5 -3.74 17.21 -26.31
N TRP A 6 -4.27 16.54 -27.31
CA TRP A 6 -4.06 15.10 -27.54
C TRP A 6 -3.09 14.92 -28.70
N ALA A 7 -1.92 14.37 -28.44
CA ALA A 7 -0.93 14.01 -29.44
C ALA A 7 -0.92 12.50 -29.66
N TYR A 8 -1.03 12.07 -30.92
CA TYR A 8 -0.84 10.68 -31.27
C TYR A 8 0.65 10.37 -31.39
N GLN A 9 1.15 9.49 -30.54
CA GLN A 9 2.50 8.96 -30.62
C GLN A 9 2.53 7.83 -31.65
N LYS A 10 3.11 8.09 -32.82
CA LYS A 10 3.29 7.05 -33.86
C LYS A 10 4.43 6.12 -33.47
N PRO A 11 4.18 4.80 -33.31
CA PRO A 11 5.26 3.83 -33.12
C PRO A 11 6.04 3.64 -34.42
N SER A 12 7.26 3.11 -34.34
CA SER A 12 8.02 2.67 -35.52
C SER A 12 7.24 1.59 -36.27
N ILE A 13 7.05 1.72 -37.56
CA ILE A 13 6.37 0.75 -38.41
C ILE A 13 7.12 -0.60 -38.36
N GLU A 14 8.44 -0.57 -38.41
CA GLU A 14 9.29 -1.76 -38.33
C GLU A 14 9.10 -2.50 -36.98
N ALA A 15 9.09 -1.77 -35.86
CA ALA A 15 8.83 -2.37 -34.54
C ALA A 15 7.43 -2.99 -34.46
N VAL A 16 6.41 -2.34 -35.02
CA VAL A 16 5.04 -2.85 -35.06
C VAL A 16 4.95 -4.15 -35.84
N GLU A 17 5.50 -4.20 -37.06
CA GLU A 17 5.47 -5.39 -37.91
C GLU A 17 6.27 -6.55 -37.28
N LYS A 18 7.43 -6.27 -36.69
CA LYS A 18 8.23 -7.26 -35.97
C LYS A 18 7.43 -7.89 -34.83
N ILE A 19 6.83 -7.08 -33.95
CA ILE A 19 6.04 -7.55 -32.81
C ILE A 19 4.82 -8.32 -33.29
N LYS A 20 4.12 -7.82 -34.29
CA LYS A 20 2.93 -8.45 -34.88
C LYS A 20 3.24 -9.84 -35.41
N LEU A 21 4.31 -10.00 -36.19
CA LEU A 21 4.70 -11.28 -36.78
C LEU A 21 5.23 -12.26 -35.72
N SER A 22 6.08 -11.78 -34.80
CA SER A 22 6.70 -12.65 -33.79
C SER A 22 5.69 -13.22 -32.77
N PHE A 23 4.59 -12.51 -32.49
CA PHE A 23 3.62 -12.92 -31.46
C PHE A 23 2.20 -13.12 -32.02
N ASN A 24 2.00 -13.09 -33.34
CA ASN A 24 0.70 -13.22 -34.01
C ASN A 24 -0.36 -12.28 -33.42
N LEU A 25 -0.03 -11.00 -33.32
CA LEU A 25 -0.87 -9.97 -32.72
C LEU A 25 -1.57 -9.12 -33.78
N SER A 26 -2.70 -8.50 -33.39
CA SER A 26 -3.31 -7.47 -34.24
C SER A 26 -2.42 -6.23 -34.33
N ASN A 27 -2.56 -5.45 -35.42
CA ASN A 27 -1.81 -4.22 -35.63
C ASN A 27 -1.98 -3.21 -34.48
N ILE A 28 -3.20 -3.13 -33.92
CA ILE A 28 -3.50 -2.22 -32.79
C ILE A 28 -2.71 -2.63 -31.54
N VAL A 29 -2.73 -3.92 -31.19
CA VAL A 29 -2.03 -4.43 -30.00
C VAL A 29 -0.51 -4.29 -30.17
N ALA A 30 0.03 -4.63 -31.35
CA ALA A 30 1.45 -4.46 -31.66
C ALA A 30 1.88 -2.98 -31.57
N SER A 31 1.06 -2.05 -32.09
CA SER A 31 1.32 -0.60 -31.98
C SER A 31 1.34 -0.09 -30.52
N ILE A 32 0.42 -0.58 -29.67
CA ILE A 32 0.40 -0.25 -28.26
C ILE A 32 1.66 -0.75 -27.55
N ILE A 33 2.11 -1.97 -27.87
CA ILE A 33 3.30 -2.58 -27.27
C ILE A 33 4.56 -1.84 -27.74
N ALA A 34 4.67 -1.52 -29.03
CA ALA A 34 5.80 -0.76 -29.60
C ALA A 34 5.97 0.61 -28.90
N ASN A 35 4.86 1.31 -28.62
CA ASN A 35 4.88 2.59 -27.89
C ASN A 35 5.27 2.47 -26.41
N ARG A 36 5.34 1.26 -25.86
CA ARG A 36 5.79 1.04 -24.46
C ARG A 36 7.30 0.88 -24.34
N ASN A 37 8.04 0.89 -25.46
CA ASN A 37 9.51 0.77 -25.51
C ASN A 37 10.03 -0.45 -24.74
N ILE A 38 9.34 -1.59 -24.85
CA ILE A 38 9.76 -2.85 -24.24
C ILE A 38 10.86 -3.45 -25.08
N GLU A 39 12.01 -3.75 -24.48
CA GLU A 39 13.11 -4.42 -25.17
C GLU A 39 12.66 -5.76 -25.74
N ASP A 40 13.11 -6.13 -26.92
CA ASP A 40 12.73 -7.34 -27.63
C ASP A 40 12.88 -8.63 -26.78
N LYS A 41 13.98 -8.73 -26.04
CA LYS A 41 14.23 -9.88 -25.14
C LYS A 41 13.20 -10.03 -24.02
N ASN A 42 12.47 -8.96 -23.69
CA ASN A 42 11.47 -8.90 -22.63
C ASN A 42 10.04 -9.02 -23.16
N LEU A 43 9.82 -9.06 -24.48
CA LEU A 43 8.47 -9.08 -25.07
C LEU A 43 7.69 -10.34 -24.70
N ASP A 44 8.33 -11.54 -24.73
CA ASP A 44 7.67 -12.78 -24.34
C ASP A 44 7.32 -12.75 -22.85
N TYR A 45 8.22 -12.29 -22.00
CA TYR A 45 7.94 -12.08 -20.58
C TYR A 45 6.75 -11.13 -20.39
N PHE A 46 6.71 -10.02 -21.10
CA PHE A 46 5.62 -9.06 -20.99
C PHE A 46 4.27 -9.65 -21.41
N LEU A 47 4.26 -10.44 -22.49
CA LEU A 47 3.04 -11.02 -23.06
C LEU A 47 2.60 -12.28 -22.32
N ASN A 48 3.52 -13.19 -22.02
CA ASN A 48 3.27 -14.55 -21.54
C ASN A 48 4.05 -14.89 -20.26
N PRO A 49 3.99 -14.05 -19.18
CA PRO A 49 4.74 -14.34 -17.97
C PRO A 49 4.25 -15.63 -17.30
N THR A 50 5.19 -16.47 -16.85
CA THR A 50 4.91 -17.71 -16.12
C THR A 50 5.60 -17.70 -14.76
N LEU A 51 4.95 -18.26 -13.72
CA LEU A 51 5.56 -18.37 -12.39
C LEU A 51 6.85 -19.17 -12.41
N LYS A 52 6.91 -20.24 -13.23
CA LYS A 52 8.08 -21.13 -13.31
C LYS A 52 9.35 -20.39 -13.76
N ASN A 53 9.21 -19.54 -14.79
CA ASN A 53 10.38 -18.95 -15.46
C ASN A 53 10.66 -17.50 -15.00
N ASN A 54 9.65 -16.83 -14.43
CA ASN A 54 9.70 -15.38 -14.26
C ASN A 54 9.49 -14.92 -12.83
N LEU A 55 9.21 -15.83 -11.88
CA LEU A 55 9.13 -15.46 -10.47
C LEU A 55 10.56 -15.23 -9.94
N PRO A 56 10.84 -14.07 -9.32
CA PRO A 56 12.15 -13.80 -8.74
C PRO A 56 12.51 -14.80 -7.65
N ASP A 57 13.79 -15.14 -7.53
CA ASP A 57 14.26 -15.90 -6.36
C ASP A 57 14.22 -14.97 -5.13
N PRO A 58 13.49 -15.34 -4.07
CA PRO A 58 13.45 -14.54 -2.83
C PRO A 58 14.83 -14.20 -2.26
N SER A 59 15.81 -15.08 -2.38
CA SER A 59 17.16 -14.88 -1.84
C SER A 59 17.95 -13.76 -2.51
N THR A 60 17.47 -13.19 -3.63
CA THR A 60 18.06 -11.99 -4.25
C THR A 60 17.84 -10.73 -3.44
N LEU A 61 16.76 -10.67 -2.64
CA LEU A 61 16.47 -9.56 -1.75
C LEU A 61 17.44 -9.55 -0.56
N LYS A 62 18.01 -8.39 -0.29
CA LYS A 62 18.89 -8.21 0.86
C LYS A 62 18.17 -8.61 2.16
N ASN A 63 18.88 -9.34 3.02
CA ASN A 63 18.41 -9.85 4.30
C ASN A 63 17.26 -10.87 4.25
N MET A 64 16.80 -11.30 3.09
CA MET A 64 15.70 -12.26 2.98
C MET A 64 15.99 -13.56 3.74
N ASP A 65 17.11 -14.21 3.42
CA ASP A 65 17.47 -15.52 4.00
C ASP A 65 17.77 -15.40 5.51
N SER A 66 18.39 -14.31 5.95
CA SER A 66 18.65 -14.07 7.37
C SER A 66 17.35 -13.83 8.16
N SER A 67 16.42 -13.05 7.62
CA SER A 67 15.11 -12.81 8.23
C SER A 67 14.30 -14.11 8.36
N ILE A 68 14.32 -14.93 7.33
CA ILE A 68 13.66 -16.25 7.35
C ILE A 68 14.27 -17.15 8.41
N LYS A 69 15.60 -17.19 8.52
CA LYS A 69 16.31 -17.99 9.52
C LYS A 69 15.92 -17.55 10.93
N ILE A 70 15.95 -16.24 11.21
CA ILE A 70 15.55 -15.65 12.50
C ILE A 70 14.11 -16.05 12.84
N LEU A 71 13.18 -15.85 11.89
CA LEU A 71 11.77 -16.18 12.11
C LEU A 71 11.59 -17.66 12.44
N LEU A 72 12.23 -18.57 11.69
CA LEU A 72 12.17 -20.01 11.95
C LEU A 72 12.72 -20.39 13.33
N GLU A 73 13.83 -19.81 13.76
CA GLU A 73 14.39 -20.04 15.08
C GLU A 73 13.37 -19.65 16.17
N LYS A 74 12.69 -18.52 16.03
CA LYS A 74 11.66 -18.06 16.96
C LYS A 74 10.43 -18.99 16.96
N ILE A 75 9.97 -19.42 15.76
CA ILE A 75 8.87 -20.38 15.62
C ILE A 75 9.19 -21.69 16.34
N PHE A 76 10.37 -22.28 16.10
CA PHE A 76 10.75 -23.56 16.71
C PHE A 76 11.04 -23.47 18.21
N ARG A 77 11.28 -22.26 18.73
CA ARG A 77 11.37 -22.00 20.19
C ARG A 77 10.03 -21.67 20.84
N ASN A 78 8.92 -21.80 20.09
CA ASN A 78 7.57 -21.45 20.56
C ASN A 78 7.44 -20.01 21.10
N ASN A 79 8.18 -19.07 20.50
CA ASN A 79 8.02 -17.66 20.85
C ASN A 79 6.65 -17.14 20.44
N THR A 80 6.14 -16.17 21.20
CA THR A 80 4.90 -15.46 20.85
C THR A 80 5.20 -14.47 19.73
N LEU A 81 4.53 -14.63 18.60
CA LEU A 81 4.72 -13.79 17.42
C LEU A 81 3.64 -12.73 17.31
N GLY A 82 4.01 -11.58 16.75
CA GLY A 82 3.09 -10.52 16.37
C GLY A 82 3.23 -10.17 14.88
N ILE A 83 2.14 -9.72 14.28
CA ILE A 83 2.13 -9.11 12.95
C ILE A 83 1.48 -7.74 13.07
N LEU A 84 2.20 -6.71 12.69
CA LEU A 84 1.70 -5.34 12.55
C LEU A 84 1.60 -5.04 11.06
N GLY A 85 0.39 -4.74 10.58
CA GLY A 85 0.17 -4.27 9.21
C GLY A 85 -0.20 -2.80 9.17
N ASP A 86 -0.18 -2.17 7.98
CA ASP A 86 -0.79 -0.86 7.82
C ASP A 86 -2.31 -0.98 7.57
N TYR A 87 -3.00 0.14 7.68
CA TYR A 87 -4.48 0.25 7.59
C TYR A 87 -5.00 0.32 6.15
N ASP A 88 -4.13 0.38 5.15
CA ASP A 88 -4.54 0.41 3.74
C ASP A 88 -4.62 -0.99 3.09
N VAL A 89 -4.81 -1.04 1.77
CA VAL A 89 -4.97 -2.33 1.09
C VAL A 89 -3.67 -3.13 1.06
N ASP A 90 -2.51 -2.48 0.89
CA ASP A 90 -1.25 -3.21 0.87
C ASP A 90 -0.91 -3.77 2.26
N GLY A 91 -1.11 -2.98 3.32
CA GLY A 91 -0.99 -3.44 4.69
C GLY A 91 -1.97 -4.57 5.03
N ALA A 92 -3.24 -4.46 4.65
CA ALA A 92 -4.25 -5.49 4.91
C ALA A 92 -3.96 -6.80 4.14
N THR A 93 -3.52 -6.71 2.86
CA THR A 93 -3.23 -7.88 2.03
C THR A 93 -1.93 -8.56 2.45
N SER A 94 -0.87 -7.82 2.75
CA SER A 94 0.39 -8.36 3.24
C SER A 94 0.21 -9.07 4.59
N THR A 95 -0.55 -8.46 5.51
CA THR A 95 -0.91 -9.09 6.80
C THR A 95 -1.71 -10.39 6.58
N ALA A 96 -2.69 -10.37 5.68
CA ALA A 96 -3.49 -11.55 5.39
C ALA A 96 -2.66 -12.69 4.75
N ILE A 97 -1.70 -12.39 3.87
CA ILE A 97 -0.82 -13.38 3.25
C ILE A 97 0.03 -14.08 4.32
N LEU A 98 0.69 -13.32 5.19
CA LEU A 98 1.55 -13.88 6.23
C LEU A 98 0.72 -14.65 7.28
N PHE A 99 -0.41 -14.08 7.71
CA PHE A 99 -1.31 -14.71 8.67
C PHE A 99 -1.85 -16.06 8.16
N LYS A 100 -2.36 -16.12 6.93
CA LYS A 100 -2.86 -17.37 6.32
C LYS A 100 -1.78 -18.43 6.20
N TYR A 101 -0.55 -18.01 5.91
CA TYR A 101 0.57 -18.93 5.90
C TYR A 101 0.91 -19.44 7.31
N PHE A 102 0.93 -18.57 8.31
CA PHE A 102 1.15 -18.96 9.70
C PHE A 102 0.06 -19.91 10.21
N GLU A 103 -1.22 -19.59 9.95
CA GLU A 103 -2.35 -20.48 10.27
C GLU A 103 -2.15 -21.87 9.67
N PHE A 104 -1.73 -21.95 8.39
CA PHE A 104 -1.50 -23.20 7.71
C PHE A 104 -0.36 -24.03 8.33
N ILE A 105 0.75 -23.41 8.73
CA ILE A 105 1.86 -24.14 9.37
C ILE A 105 1.64 -24.36 10.87
N GLY A 106 0.48 -23.93 11.43
CA GLY A 106 0.12 -24.09 12.84
C GLY A 106 0.81 -23.09 13.78
N VAL A 107 1.17 -21.92 13.29
CA VAL A 107 1.76 -20.83 14.06
C VAL A 107 0.70 -19.79 14.38
N ASN A 108 0.54 -19.47 15.66
CA ASN A 108 -0.34 -18.39 16.11
C ASN A 108 0.44 -17.08 16.18
N ALA A 109 -0.19 -16.00 15.73
CA ALA A 109 0.35 -14.65 15.84
C ALA A 109 -0.73 -13.66 16.28
N GLU A 110 -0.36 -12.74 17.15
CA GLU A 110 -1.20 -11.60 17.52
C GLU A 110 -1.15 -10.56 16.39
N ILE A 111 -2.32 -10.05 15.98
CA ILE A 111 -2.44 -9.11 14.88
C ILE A 111 -2.78 -7.72 15.39
N TYR A 112 -2.10 -6.71 14.87
CA TYR A 112 -2.44 -5.31 15.11
C TYR A 112 -2.45 -4.55 13.78
N ILE A 113 -3.54 -3.82 13.53
CA ILE A 113 -3.66 -2.88 12.42
C ILE A 113 -3.94 -1.52 13.04
N PRO A 114 -3.10 -0.50 12.83
CA PRO A 114 -3.22 0.79 13.48
C PRO A 114 -4.49 1.53 13.05
N ASP A 115 -5.06 2.28 13.97
CA ASP A 115 -6.10 3.27 13.66
C ASP A 115 -5.43 4.54 13.12
N ARG A 116 -5.76 4.93 11.89
CA ARG A 116 -5.18 6.10 11.20
C ARG A 116 -5.22 7.38 12.04
N ILE A 117 -6.25 7.58 12.85
CA ILE A 117 -6.47 8.80 13.62
C ILE A 117 -5.77 8.74 14.97
N LYS A 118 -5.90 7.60 15.67
CA LYS A 118 -5.36 7.43 17.03
C LYS A 118 -3.87 7.09 17.03
N ASP A 119 -3.44 6.21 16.15
CA ASP A 119 -2.07 5.69 16.11
C ASP A 119 -1.22 6.40 15.06
N GLY A 120 -1.85 6.92 13.99
CA GLY A 120 -1.14 7.46 12.83
C GLY A 120 -0.71 6.37 11.87
N TYR A 121 0.35 6.64 11.10
CA TYR A 121 0.97 5.70 10.17
C TYR A 121 2.18 5.04 10.83
N GLY A 122 2.36 3.75 10.55
CA GLY A 122 3.55 3.00 10.96
C GLY A 122 3.49 2.41 12.36
N ILE A 123 4.66 2.06 12.88
CA ILE A 123 4.80 1.57 14.24
C ILE A 123 4.52 2.72 15.21
N SER A 124 3.74 2.45 16.26
CA SER A 124 3.37 3.45 17.27
C SER A 124 3.62 2.92 18.68
N LYS A 125 3.66 3.83 19.64
CA LYS A 125 3.74 3.44 21.07
C LYS A 125 2.57 2.54 21.46
N ASN A 126 1.35 2.85 20.99
CA ASN A 126 0.15 2.05 21.29
C ASN A 126 0.28 0.62 20.77
N SER A 127 0.78 0.44 19.53
CA SER A 127 0.98 -0.89 18.95
C SER A 127 2.03 -1.70 19.71
N ILE A 128 3.14 -1.08 20.11
CA ILE A 128 4.18 -1.74 20.91
C ILE A 128 3.66 -2.12 22.29
N ASP A 129 2.96 -1.23 22.99
CA ASP A 129 2.36 -1.48 24.28
C ASP A 129 1.28 -2.59 24.22
N HIS A 130 0.54 -2.68 23.10
CA HIS A 130 -0.38 -3.79 22.84
C HIS A 130 0.39 -5.11 22.75
N PHE A 131 1.41 -5.21 21.92
CA PHE A 131 2.21 -6.42 21.76
C PHE A 131 2.95 -6.81 23.04
N PHE A 132 3.43 -5.85 23.81
CA PHE A 132 4.04 -6.09 25.11
C PHE A 132 3.06 -6.75 26.09
N ARG A 133 1.82 -6.23 26.21
CA ARG A 133 0.77 -6.85 27.03
C ARG A 133 0.42 -8.28 26.59
N LYS A 134 0.53 -8.55 25.29
CA LYS A 134 0.32 -9.89 24.70
C LYS A 134 1.55 -10.79 24.77
N LYS A 135 2.64 -10.33 25.41
CA LYS A 135 3.90 -11.07 25.58
C LYS A 135 4.53 -11.49 24.25
N VAL A 136 4.39 -10.67 23.22
CA VAL A 136 5.04 -10.87 21.93
C VAL A 136 6.54 -10.68 22.09
N ASN A 137 7.34 -11.61 21.56
CA ASN A 137 8.79 -11.57 21.58
C ASN A 137 9.38 -11.13 20.24
N LEU A 138 8.73 -11.51 19.14
CA LEU A 138 9.10 -11.12 17.79
C LEU A 138 7.89 -10.53 17.06
N LEU A 139 8.03 -9.33 16.57
CA LEU A 139 7.07 -8.61 15.74
C LEU A 139 7.53 -8.62 14.30
N VAL A 140 6.65 -8.96 13.36
CA VAL A 140 6.85 -8.73 11.93
C VAL A 140 6.02 -7.51 11.53
N SER A 141 6.71 -6.41 11.18
CA SER A 141 6.09 -5.18 10.70
C SER A 141 6.00 -5.23 9.17
N LEU A 142 4.81 -4.99 8.64
CA LEU A 142 4.48 -5.11 7.23
C LEU A 142 3.95 -3.76 6.70
N ASP A 143 4.50 -3.29 5.59
CA ASP A 143 4.12 -2.06 4.92
C ASP A 143 4.39 -0.78 5.74
N CYS A 144 5.22 -0.92 6.74
CA CYS A 144 5.70 0.17 7.61
C CYS A 144 6.92 -0.31 8.41
N GLY A 145 7.61 0.63 9.06
CA GLY A 145 8.72 0.32 9.95
C GLY A 145 10.09 0.73 9.43
N THR A 146 10.27 0.95 8.12
CA THR A 146 11.56 1.38 7.57
C THR A 146 12.07 2.67 8.21
N ASN A 147 11.18 3.62 8.50
CA ASN A 147 11.53 4.95 9.00
C ASN A 147 11.13 5.19 10.47
N ASP A 148 10.74 4.15 11.20
CA ASP A 148 10.20 4.25 12.57
C ASP A 148 11.29 4.01 13.64
N ALA A 149 12.47 4.63 13.48
CA ALA A 149 13.66 4.40 14.31
C ALA A 149 13.39 4.54 15.82
N GLU A 150 12.63 5.56 16.23
CA GLU A 150 12.27 5.81 17.63
C GLU A 150 11.44 4.66 18.21
N PHE A 151 10.41 4.22 17.49
CA PHE A 151 9.53 3.14 17.96
C PHE A 151 10.20 1.77 17.91
N ILE A 152 11.13 1.54 16.98
CA ILE A 152 11.97 0.34 16.97
C ILE A 152 12.86 0.29 18.21
N ALA A 153 13.43 1.42 18.62
CA ALA A 153 14.21 1.52 19.85
C ALA A 153 13.32 1.26 21.09
N TYR A 154 12.14 1.88 21.15
CA TYR A 154 11.18 1.65 22.22
C TYR A 154 10.72 0.18 22.32
N ALA A 155 10.47 -0.49 21.19
CA ALA A 155 10.15 -1.91 21.18
C ALA A 155 11.27 -2.77 21.77
N ARG A 156 12.54 -2.45 21.45
CA ARG A 156 13.71 -3.13 21.98
C ARG A 156 13.81 -2.97 23.49
N GLU A 157 13.55 -1.79 24.05
CA GLU A 157 13.49 -1.53 25.49
C GLU A 157 12.42 -2.38 26.18
N LYS A 158 11.32 -2.70 25.48
CA LYS A 158 10.27 -3.60 25.94
C LYS A 158 10.58 -5.09 25.71
N GLY A 159 11.75 -5.44 25.17
CA GLY A 159 12.13 -6.82 24.87
C GLY A 159 11.45 -7.41 23.64
N ILE A 160 10.91 -6.57 22.76
CA ILE A 160 10.29 -6.97 21.48
C ILE A 160 11.29 -6.75 20.36
N GLU A 161 11.67 -7.81 19.69
CA GLU A 161 12.48 -7.77 18.47
C GLU A 161 11.59 -7.54 17.23
N ILE A 162 12.07 -6.82 16.22
CA ILE A 162 11.27 -6.49 15.03
C ILE A 162 11.98 -6.95 13.78
N ILE A 163 11.25 -7.67 12.90
CA ILE A 163 11.57 -7.85 11.49
C ILE A 163 10.68 -6.91 10.69
N VAL A 164 11.25 -6.09 9.83
CA VAL A 164 10.52 -5.18 8.93
C VAL A 164 10.50 -5.77 7.53
N ILE A 165 9.32 -5.81 6.90
CA ILE A 165 9.14 -6.08 5.46
C ILE A 165 8.35 -4.90 4.88
N ASP A 166 9.03 -4.07 4.10
CA ASP A 166 8.52 -2.78 3.67
C ASP A 166 9.09 -2.38 2.30
N HIS A 167 8.47 -1.45 1.60
CA HIS A 167 8.90 -0.95 0.31
C HIS A 167 9.03 0.58 0.24
N HIS A 168 8.80 1.27 1.34
CA HIS A 168 8.88 2.72 1.42
C HIS A 168 10.31 3.24 1.30
N GLU A 169 10.46 4.50 0.86
CA GLU A 169 11.76 5.16 0.74
C GLU A 169 12.47 5.25 2.09
N VAL A 170 13.77 4.96 2.08
CA VAL A 170 14.60 4.96 3.29
C VAL A 170 15.05 6.38 3.59
N LYS A 171 14.60 6.93 4.71
CA LYS A 171 14.96 8.29 5.18
C LYS A 171 15.61 8.29 6.55
N ASN A 172 14.98 7.65 7.53
CA ASN A 172 15.44 7.56 8.91
C ASN A 172 15.44 6.08 9.33
N LEU A 173 16.41 5.35 8.82
CA LEU A 173 16.50 3.91 9.07
C LEU A 173 16.73 3.63 10.54
N GLY A 174 15.79 2.90 11.16
CA GLY A 174 15.97 2.33 12.49
C GLY A 174 16.94 1.15 12.50
N SER A 175 17.12 0.57 13.67
CA SER A 175 17.94 -0.64 13.84
C SER A 175 17.07 -1.83 14.24
N PRO A 176 16.16 -2.31 13.36
CA PRO A 176 15.41 -3.53 13.65
C PRO A 176 16.32 -4.75 13.67
N LEU A 177 15.83 -5.88 14.16
CA LEU A 177 16.58 -7.14 14.14
C LEU A 177 16.93 -7.55 12.70
N SER A 178 16.01 -7.34 11.78
CA SER A 178 16.25 -7.49 10.34
C SER A 178 15.27 -6.63 9.54
N ILE A 179 15.64 -6.26 8.31
CA ILE A 179 14.80 -5.50 7.41
C ILE A 179 14.95 -6.00 5.96
N ILE A 180 13.81 -6.27 5.33
CA ILE A 180 13.67 -6.58 3.92
C ILE A 180 13.00 -5.36 3.28
N ASN A 181 13.77 -4.61 2.49
CA ASN A 181 13.26 -3.49 1.69
C ASN A 181 14.17 -3.35 0.47
N PRO A 182 13.64 -3.49 -0.76
CA PRO A 182 14.45 -3.45 -1.99
C PRO A 182 15.08 -2.08 -2.27
N LYS A 183 14.70 -1.04 -1.51
CA LYS A 183 15.29 0.31 -1.61
C LYS A 183 16.42 0.56 -0.61
N LEU A 184 16.83 -0.47 0.13
CA LEU A 184 17.99 -0.38 1.00
C LEU A 184 19.27 -0.22 0.21
N LYS A 185 20.19 0.61 0.72
CA LYS A 185 21.54 0.70 0.17
C LYS A 185 22.20 -0.68 0.14
N GLY A 186 22.67 -1.09 -1.03
CA GLY A 186 23.31 -2.39 -1.25
C GLY A 186 22.35 -3.56 -1.46
N ASP A 187 21.06 -3.33 -1.66
CA ASP A 187 20.17 -4.31 -2.29
C ASP A 187 20.50 -4.38 -3.80
N THR A 188 20.58 -5.59 -4.33
CA THR A 188 20.92 -5.85 -5.74
C THR A 188 19.82 -6.64 -6.46
N SER A 189 18.66 -6.80 -5.82
CA SER A 189 17.56 -7.59 -6.35
C SER A 189 16.90 -6.98 -7.60
N ASN A 190 16.98 -5.66 -7.76
CA ASN A 190 16.24 -4.88 -8.75
C ASN A 190 14.70 -4.97 -8.61
N LEU A 191 14.19 -5.31 -7.41
CA LEU A 191 12.78 -5.49 -7.12
C LEU A 191 12.14 -4.22 -6.49
N ASN A 192 12.68 -3.05 -6.78
CA ASN A 192 12.29 -1.75 -6.19
C ASN A 192 10.80 -1.38 -6.39
N ASN A 193 10.15 -2.00 -7.37
CA ASN A 193 8.75 -1.74 -7.68
C ASN A 193 7.75 -2.68 -6.98
N LEU A 194 8.21 -3.67 -6.22
CA LEU A 194 7.28 -4.52 -5.47
C LEU A 194 6.63 -3.72 -4.34
N CYS A 195 5.31 -3.89 -4.18
CA CYS A 195 4.60 -3.51 -2.97
C CYS A 195 4.84 -4.53 -1.86
N THR A 196 4.42 -4.23 -0.63
CA THR A 196 4.67 -5.12 0.51
C THR A 196 3.96 -6.47 0.34
N ALA A 197 2.75 -6.53 -0.24
CA ALA A 197 2.10 -7.82 -0.52
C ALA A 197 2.94 -8.72 -1.43
N GLY A 198 3.62 -8.14 -2.43
CA GLY A 198 4.56 -8.85 -3.28
C GLY A 198 5.80 -9.34 -2.53
N LEU A 199 6.39 -8.49 -1.68
CA LEU A 199 7.54 -8.85 -0.84
C LEU A 199 7.21 -9.94 0.17
N VAL A 200 6.06 -9.86 0.83
CA VAL A 200 5.58 -10.88 1.79
C VAL A 200 5.29 -12.19 1.07
N PHE A 201 4.78 -12.15 -0.16
CA PHE A 201 4.61 -13.37 -0.96
C PHE A 201 5.96 -14.05 -1.26
N LEU A 202 6.99 -13.29 -1.64
CA LEU A 202 8.34 -13.82 -1.81
C LEU A 202 8.92 -14.34 -0.48
N PHE A 203 8.68 -13.63 0.62
CA PHE A 203 9.09 -14.07 1.96
C PHE A 203 8.46 -15.41 2.33
N VAL A 204 7.17 -15.60 2.08
CA VAL A 204 6.45 -16.86 2.32
C VAL A 204 6.99 -17.97 1.43
N ILE A 205 7.36 -17.70 0.16
CA ILE A 205 8.00 -18.68 -0.71
C ILE A 205 9.34 -19.12 -0.15
N GLY A 206 10.17 -18.18 0.29
CA GLY A 206 11.46 -18.46 0.92
C GLY A 206 11.30 -19.26 2.21
N LEU A 207 10.34 -18.87 3.07
CA LEU A 207 10.03 -19.55 4.32
C LEU A 207 9.58 -20.99 4.07
N ASN A 208 8.68 -21.19 3.10
CA ASN A 208 8.19 -22.52 2.71
C ASN A 208 9.34 -23.40 2.15
N ARG A 209 10.26 -22.82 1.38
CA ARG A 209 11.47 -23.49 0.88
C ARG A 209 12.34 -24.00 2.02
N GLU A 210 12.59 -23.17 3.05
CA GLU A 210 13.41 -23.56 4.21
C GLU A 210 12.71 -24.61 5.09
N LEU A 211 11.41 -24.51 5.30
CA LEU A 211 10.62 -25.53 5.99
C LEU A 211 10.67 -26.90 5.25
N ARG A 212 10.63 -26.88 3.91
CA ARG A 212 10.78 -28.08 3.09
C ARG A 212 12.17 -28.71 3.26
N LYS A 213 13.25 -27.93 3.26
CA LYS A 213 14.61 -28.40 3.56
C LYS A 213 14.72 -29.06 4.93
N LYS A 214 14.00 -28.51 5.92
CA LYS A 214 13.92 -29.08 7.29
C LYS A 214 12.95 -30.25 7.41
N LYS A 215 12.38 -30.73 6.29
CA LYS A 215 11.42 -31.85 6.24
C LYS A 215 10.14 -31.62 7.07
N PHE A 216 9.76 -30.37 7.30
CA PHE A 216 8.59 -29.99 8.09
C PHE A 216 7.29 -30.60 7.56
N PHE A 217 7.17 -30.71 6.24
CA PHE A 217 5.99 -31.24 5.55
C PHE A 217 6.03 -32.78 5.35
N LYS A 218 6.97 -33.52 5.98
CA LYS A 218 7.09 -34.98 5.78
C LYS A 218 5.78 -35.73 6.03
N ASN A 219 5.01 -35.29 7.03
CA ASN A 219 3.74 -35.92 7.47
C ASN A 219 2.58 -34.91 7.46
N LYS A 220 2.69 -33.81 6.74
CA LYS A 220 1.69 -32.75 6.63
C LYS A 220 1.52 -32.35 5.18
N GLU A 221 0.32 -31.95 4.81
CA GLU A 221 0.08 -31.35 3.49
C GLU A 221 0.89 -30.03 3.38
N GLU A 222 1.41 -29.78 2.19
CA GLU A 222 2.09 -28.52 1.87
C GLU A 222 1.11 -27.57 1.16
N ILE A 223 1.05 -26.32 1.60
CA ILE A 223 0.17 -25.33 0.99
C ILE A 223 0.57 -25.05 -0.46
N ASN A 224 -0.42 -25.02 -1.35
CA ASN A 224 -0.22 -24.46 -2.66
C ASN A 224 -0.20 -22.94 -2.60
N LEU A 225 0.99 -22.33 -2.60
CA LEU A 225 1.17 -20.87 -2.45
C LEU A 225 0.46 -20.07 -3.55
N LYS A 226 0.10 -20.67 -4.69
CA LYS A 226 -0.72 -20.01 -5.72
C LYS A 226 -2.11 -19.62 -5.21
N GLU A 227 -2.58 -20.25 -4.12
CA GLU A 227 -3.84 -19.89 -3.48
C GLU A 227 -3.83 -18.48 -2.86
N LEU A 228 -2.66 -17.86 -2.68
CA LEU A 228 -2.48 -16.50 -2.15
C LEU A 228 -2.39 -15.42 -3.24
N LEU A 229 -2.26 -15.81 -4.52
CA LEU A 229 -1.99 -14.85 -5.61
C LEU A 229 -3.11 -13.84 -5.86
N ASP A 230 -4.35 -14.18 -5.56
CA ASP A 230 -5.47 -13.25 -5.65
C ASP A 230 -5.33 -12.10 -4.65
N ILE A 231 -4.92 -12.38 -3.41
CA ILE A 231 -4.65 -11.39 -2.38
C ILE A 231 -3.45 -10.52 -2.78
N VAL A 232 -2.38 -11.14 -3.30
CA VAL A 232 -1.18 -10.43 -3.81
C VAL A 232 -1.56 -9.45 -4.93
N ALA A 233 -2.39 -9.88 -5.89
CA ALA A 233 -2.83 -9.01 -6.98
C ALA A 233 -3.65 -7.82 -6.48
N VAL A 234 -4.49 -8.00 -5.46
CA VAL A 234 -5.28 -6.90 -4.87
C VAL A 234 -4.34 -5.87 -4.24
N GLY A 235 -3.37 -6.26 -3.41
CA GLY A 235 -2.37 -5.37 -2.83
C GLY A 235 -1.59 -4.63 -3.92
N THR A 236 -1.00 -5.36 -4.86
CA THR A 236 -0.18 -4.80 -5.95
C THR A 236 -0.93 -3.76 -6.80
N ILE A 237 -2.20 -4.02 -7.14
CA ILE A 237 -3.00 -3.08 -7.94
C ILE A 237 -3.36 -1.83 -7.12
N CYS A 238 -3.72 -2.01 -5.85
CA CYS A 238 -4.22 -0.91 -5.01
C CYS A 238 -3.12 0.02 -4.51
N ASP A 239 -1.89 -0.48 -4.37
CA ASP A 239 -0.72 0.32 -4.03
C ASP A 239 -0.19 1.15 -5.21
N LEU A 240 -0.77 0.97 -6.40
CA LEU A 240 -0.45 1.73 -7.61
C LEU A 240 1.00 1.61 -8.08
N VAL A 241 1.70 0.57 -7.69
CA VAL A 241 3.06 0.29 -8.18
C VAL A 241 3.07 -0.02 -9.68
N PRO A 242 4.16 0.29 -10.40
CA PRO A 242 4.27 0.01 -11.83
C PRO A 242 4.02 -1.46 -12.16
N LEU A 243 3.09 -1.76 -13.07
CA LEU A 243 2.76 -3.12 -13.51
C LEU A 243 3.74 -3.60 -14.59
N HIS A 244 5.04 -3.59 -14.26
CA HIS A 244 6.11 -4.14 -15.07
C HIS A 244 6.62 -5.45 -14.45
N ASN A 245 7.31 -6.25 -15.24
CA ASN A 245 8.03 -7.45 -14.82
C ASN A 245 7.26 -8.31 -13.77
N GLU A 246 7.81 -8.45 -12.57
CA GLU A 246 7.28 -9.26 -11.47
C GLU A 246 5.88 -8.82 -11.04
N ASN A 247 5.60 -7.52 -10.97
CA ASN A 247 4.27 -7.01 -10.64
C ASN A 247 3.24 -7.42 -11.68
N ARG A 248 3.61 -7.34 -12.98
CA ARG A 248 2.75 -7.79 -14.07
C ARG A 248 2.48 -9.29 -14.00
N LEU A 249 3.51 -10.09 -13.69
CA LEU A 249 3.36 -11.54 -13.47
C LEU A 249 2.39 -11.83 -12.33
N LEU A 250 2.62 -11.24 -11.15
CA LEU A 250 1.81 -11.45 -9.95
C LEU A 250 0.36 -11.04 -10.18
N VAL A 251 0.14 -9.87 -10.78
CA VAL A 251 -1.20 -9.37 -11.11
C VAL A 251 -1.90 -10.25 -12.15
N LYS A 252 -1.21 -10.67 -13.23
CA LYS A 252 -1.81 -11.56 -14.25
C LYS A 252 -2.24 -12.88 -13.63
N LYS A 253 -1.38 -13.51 -12.84
CA LYS A 253 -1.67 -14.80 -12.18
C LYS A 253 -2.70 -14.64 -11.05
N GLY A 254 -2.69 -13.55 -10.32
CA GLY A 254 -3.71 -13.25 -9.33
C GLY A 254 -5.08 -13.00 -9.94
N LEU A 255 -5.17 -12.28 -11.06
CA LEU A 255 -6.43 -12.10 -11.81
C LEU A 255 -6.96 -13.42 -12.39
N GLU A 256 -6.07 -14.30 -12.90
CA GLU A 256 -6.45 -15.66 -13.29
C GLU A 256 -7.07 -16.40 -12.09
N LYS A 257 -6.44 -16.34 -10.92
CA LYS A 257 -6.92 -16.96 -9.67
C LYS A 257 -8.26 -16.38 -9.20
N ILE A 258 -8.42 -15.06 -9.18
CA ILE A 258 -9.68 -14.38 -8.83
C ILE A 258 -10.83 -14.86 -9.72
N ASN A 259 -10.56 -15.08 -10.98
CA ASN A 259 -11.61 -15.48 -11.94
C ASN A 259 -11.91 -16.99 -11.97
N LEU A 260 -11.01 -17.81 -11.45
CA LEU A 260 -11.20 -19.27 -11.36
C LEU A 260 -11.79 -19.68 -10.00
N LYS A 261 -11.11 -19.30 -8.92
CA LYS A 261 -11.46 -19.68 -7.55
C LYS A 261 -10.97 -18.59 -6.60
N PRO A 262 -11.69 -17.47 -6.45
CA PRO A 262 -11.27 -16.36 -5.61
C PRO A 262 -11.22 -16.74 -4.13
N ASN A 263 -10.46 -15.97 -3.36
CA ASN A 263 -10.59 -15.91 -1.90
C ASN A 263 -12.06 -15.72 -1.52
N ARG A 264 -12.51 -16.39 -0.46
CA ARG A 264 -13.93 -16.37 -0.05
C ARG A 264 -14.44 -14.96 0.21
N GLY A 265 -13.64 -14.11 0.90
CA GLY A 265 -14.02 -12.72 1.16
C GLY A 265 -14.11 -11.90 -0.11
N LEU A 266 -13.14 -12.03 -1.02
CA LEU A 266 -13.19 -11.36 -2.33
C LEU A 266 -14.40 -11.82 -3.16
N SER A 267 -14.77 -13.11 -3.08
CA SER A 267 -15.98 -13.64 -3.75
C SER A 267 -17.27 -13.00 -3.22
N VAL A 268 -17.38 -12.87 -1.89
CA VAL A 268 -18.56 -12.26 -1.25
C VAL A 268 -18.62 -10.76 -1.58
N LEU A 269 -17.49 -10.05 -1.51
CA LEU A 269 -17.44 -8.62 -1.83
C LEU A 269 -17.76 -8.37 -3.32
N LYS A 270 -17.22 -9.19 -4.23
CA LYS A 270 -17.55 -9.17 -5.66
C LYS A 270 -19.07 -9.28 -5.89
N SER A 271 -19.69 -10.28 -5.25
CA SER A 271 -21.15 -10.51 -5.38
C SER A 271 -21.98 -9.33 -4.86
N LYS A 272 -21.62 -8.77 -3.69
CA LYS A 272 -22.32 -7.61 -3.13
C LYS A 272 -22.10 -6.30 -3.91
N LEU A 273 -21.00 -6.21 -4.67
CA LEU A 273 -20.72 -5.10 -5.61
C LEU A 273 -21.34 -5.32 -6.99
N GLU A 274 -22.07 -6.42 -7.20
CA GLU A 274 -22.72 -6.78 -8.47
C GLU A 274 -21.75 -6.82 -9.67
N LEU A 275 -20.51 -7.25 -9.42
CA LEU A 275 -19.50 -7.38 -10.46
C LEU A 275 -19.66 -8.75 -11.16
N GLU A 276 -20.63 -8.84 -12.08
CA GLU A 276 -20.99 -10.10 -12.74
C GLU A 276 -19.93 -10.64 -13.70
N ASN A 277 -19.24 -9.74 -14.38
CA ASN A 277 -18.25 -10.09 -15.40
C ASN A 277 -16.93 -10.62 -14.80
N LYS A 278 -16.07 -11.08 -15.72
CA LYS A 278 -14.68 -11.40 -15.39
C LYS A 278 -13.98 -10.19 -14.79
N ILE A 279 -13.44 -10.34 -13.58
CA ILE A 279 -12.72 -9.29 -12.85
C ILE A 279 -11.46 -8.88 -13.60
N LYS A 280 -11.31 -7.58 -13.79
CA LYS A 280 -10.14 -6.92 -14.38
C LYS A 280 -9.40 -6.11 -13.31
N SER A 281 -8.20 -5.67 -13.63
CA SER A 281 -7.44 -4.76 -12.73
C SER A 281 -8.21 -3.47 -12.41
N THR A 282 -8.98 -2.95 -13.36
CA THR A 282 -9.85 -1.78 -13.15
C THR A 282 -10.92 -2.02 -12.09
N ASP A 283 -11.50 -3.21 -12.04
CA ASP A 283 -12.54 -3.54 -11.05
C ASP A 283 -11.94 -3.58 -9.64
N ILE A 284 -10.71 -4.10 -9.52
CA ILE A 284 -9.96 -4.06 -8.26
C ILE A 284 -9.65 -2.61 -7.87
N ALA A 285 -9.10 -1.82 -8.80
CA ALA A 285 -8.66 -0.44 -8.52
C ALA A 285 -9.82 0.51 -8.18
N TYR A 286 -11.00 0.34 -8.80
CA TYR A 286 -12.10 1.30 -8.67
C TYR A 286 -13.29 0.84 -7.84
N TYR A 287 -13.41 -0.47 -7.55
CA TYR A 287 -14.53 -1.01 -6.76
C TYR A 287 -14.06 -1.76 -5.52
N ILE A 288 -13.23 -2.80 -5.65
CA ILE A 288 -12.82 -3.66 -4.53
C ILE A 288 -11.85 -2.91 -3.59
N GLY A 289 -10.77 -2.36 -4.12
CA GLY A 289 -9.76 -1.64 -3.35
C GLY A 289 -10.32 -0.46 -2.57
N PRO A 290 -11.12 0.44 -3.18
CA PRO A 290 -11.76 1.54 -2.46
C PRO A 290 -12.64 1.12 -1.30
N CYS A 291 -13.32 -0.03 -1.36
CA CYS A 291 -14.09 -0.56 -0.24
C CYS A 291 -13.17 -0.95 0.93
N ILE A 292 -12.09 -1.70 0.65
CA ILE A 292 -11.11 -2.10 1.66
C ILE A 292 -10.43 -0.87 2.27
N ASN A 293 -9.98 0.08 1.45
CA ASN A 293 -9.33 1.32 1.89
C ASN A 293 -10.24 2.24 2.73
N ALA A 294 -11.55 2.21 2.49
CA ALA A 294 -12.47 3.09 3.21
C ALA A 294 -12.53 2.77 4.70
N ALA A 295 -12.40 1.50 5.07
CA ALA A 295 -12.38 1.07 6.46
C ALA A 295 -11.22 1.70 7.26
N GLY A 296 -10.01 1.73 6.69
CA GLY A 296 -8.86 2.39 7.30
C GLY A 296 -8.91 3.94 7.29
N ARG A 297 -9.91 4.54 6.62
CA ARG A 297 -10.09 6.01 6.59
C ARG A 297 -11.12 6.51 7.57
N ILE A 298 -12.27 5.83 7.65
CA ILE A 298 -13.45 6.31 8.40
C ILE A 298 -14.14 5.23 9.22
N GLY A 299 -13.59 4.01 9.27
CA GLY A 299 -14.18 2.86 9.94
C GLY A 299 -13.18 2.05 10.76
N ASP A 300 -13.47 0.77 10.89
CA ASP A 300 -12.62 -0.19 11.58
C ASP A 300 -11.53 -0.72 10.63
N PRO A 301 -10.23 -0.43 10.87
CA PRO A 301 -9.13 -0.82 9.99
C PRO A 301 -8.97 -2.35 9.86
N PHE A 302 -9.47 -3.14 10.82
CA PHE A 302 -9.42 -4.60 10.76
C PHE A 302 -10.35 -5.21 9.71
N LEU A 303 -11.34 -4.47 9.20
CA LEU A 303 -12.33 -5.04 8.26
C LEU A 303 -11.69 -5.56 6.97
N GLY A 304 -10.70 -4.86 6.43
CA GLY A 304 -9.97 -5.29 5.23
C GLY A 304 -9.25 -6.61 5.43
N PHE A 305 -8.47 -6.72 6.50
CA PHE A 305 -7.82 -7.96 6.90
C PHE A 305 -8.83 -9.09 7.16
N ASN A 306 -9.86 -8.81 7.96
CA ASN A 306 -10.89 -9.80 8.31
C ASN A 306 -11.63 -10.34 7.09
N LEU A 307 -11.91 -9.51 6.08
CA LEU A 307 -12.48 -9.96 4.81
C LEU A 307 -11.64 -11.06 4.16
N LEU A 308 -10.31 -10.91 4.20
CA LEU A 308 -9.38 -11.80 3.50
C LEU A 308 -9.08 -13.11 4.24
N VAL A 309 -9.24 -13.13 5.58
CA VAL A 309 -8.86 -14.27 6.42
C VAL A 309 -10.03 -15.08 6.95
N LYS A 310 -11.20 -14.46 7.18
CA LYS A 310 -12.38 -15.18 7.69
C LYS A 310 -12.92 -16.18 6.65
N ASN A 311 -13.55 -17.27 7.18
CA ASN A 311 -14.00 -18.37 6.34
C ASN A 311 -15.53 -18.59 6.38
N LYS A 312 -16.22 -18.09 7.41
CA LYS A 312 -17.68 -18.26 7.56
C LYS A 312 -18.41 -17.26 6.67
N LYS A 313 -19.27 -17.75 5.76
CA LYS A 313 -19.99 -16.93 4.80
C LYS A 313 -20.79 -15.79 5.47
N LYS A 314 -21.51 -16.08 6.56
CA LYS A 314 -22.29 -15.10 7.30
C LYS A 314 -21.44 -13.94 7.83
N ASP A 315 -20.26 -14.22 8.38
CA ASP A 315 -19.34 -13.18 8.87
C ASP A 315 -18.82 -12.34 7.71
N LEU A 316 -18.48 -12.97 6.59
CA LEU A 316 -17.99 -12.30 5.38
C LEU A 316 -19.05 -11.39 4.74
N GLU A 317 -20.32 -11.79 4.75
CA GLU A 317 -21.43 -10.97 4.27
C GLU A 317 -21.58 -9.68 5.09
N VAL A 318 -21.48 -9.78 6.42
CA VAL A 318 -21.52 -8.62 7.34
C VAL A 318 -20.30 -7.71 7.12
N ILE A 319 -19.09 -8.28 7.00
CA ILE A 319 -17.87 -7.52 6.77
C ILE A 319 -17.93 -6.78 5.42
N ALA A 320 -18.33 -7.47 4.36
CA ALA A 320 -18.45 -6.87 3.02
C ALA A 320 -19.45 -5.71 3.00
N GLU A 321 -20.58 -5.85 3.70
CA GLU A 321 -21.57 -4.79 3.82
C GLU A 321 -21.03 -3.57 4.57
N LYS A 322 -20.34 -3.78 5.70
CA LYS A 322 -19.66 -2.68 6.41
C LYS A 322 -18.65 -1.96 5.53
N LEU A 323 -17.83 -2.68 4.75
CA LEU A 323 -16.85 -2.11 3.83
C LEU A 323 -17.53 -1.25 2.74
N ILE A 324 -18.61 -1.74 2.14
CA ILE A 324 -19.38 -1.00 1.14
C ILE A 324 -19.98 0.25 1.75
N ASN A 325 -20.59 0.15 2.94
CA ASN A 325 -21.19 1.29 3.64
C ASN A 325 -20.13 2.35 3.98
N SER A 326 -18.98 1.94 4.53
CA SER A 326 -17.86 2.86 4.78
C SER A 326 -17.39 3.55 3.49
N ASN A 327 -17.32 2.84 2.35
CA ASN A 327 -16.94 3.46 1.09
C ASN A 327 -17.99 4.46 0.56
N ASN A 328 -19.27 4.18 0.75
CA ASN A 328 -20.36 5.09 0.39
C ASN A 328 -20.36 6.36 1.28
N GLU A 329 -20.17 6.18 2.58
CA GLU A 329 -20.00 7.28 3.53
C GLU A 329 -18.78 8.14 3.18
N ARG A 330 -17.63 7.52 2.92
CA ARG A 330 -16.44 8.23 2.44
C ARG A 330 -16.71 9.08 1.19
N LYS A 331 -17.41 8.52 0.18
CA LYS A 331 -17.78 9.26 -1.04
C LYS A 331 -18.69 10.44 -0.73
N THR A 332 -19.63 10.28 0.19
CA THR A 332 -20.56 11.33 0.62
C THR A 332 -19.79 12.46 1.31
N LEU A 333 -18.95 12.12 2.30
CA LEU A 333 -18.12 13.09 3.02
C LEU A 333 -17.15 13.83 2.06
N GLU A 334 -16.55 13.12 1.11
CA GLU A 334 -15.69 13.70 0.08
C GLU A 334 -16.45 14.73 -0.77
N ASN A 335 -17.64 14.38 -1.25
CA ASN A 335 -18.43 15.28 -2.11
C ASN A 335 -18.91 16.52 -1.35
N ILE A 336 -19.36 16.37 -0.11
CA ILE A 336 -19.76 17.50 0.75
C ILE A 336 -18.55 18.44 0.95
N SER A 337 -17.42 17.90 1.37
CA SER A 337 -16.19 18.68 1.62
C SER A 337 -15.66 19.36 0.36
N TYR A 338 -15.74 18.66 -0.78
CA TYR A 338 -15.34 19.24 -2.06
C TYR A 338 -16.23 20.41 -2.49
N ASN A 339 -17.55 20.32 -2.32
CA ASN A 339 -18.46 21.42 -2.63
C ASN A 339 -18.23 22.63 -1.69
N GLN A 340 -17.96 22.38 -0.41
CA GLN A 340 -17.58 23.44 0.54
C GLN A 340 -16.26 24.09 0.12
N ALA A 341 -15.23 23.31 -0.24
CA ALA A 341 -13.97 23.84 -0.72
C ALA A 341 -14.15 24.70 -1.99
N LYS A 342 -14.98 24.28 -2.93
CA LYS A 342 -15.28 25.09 -4.14
C LYS A 342 -15.95 26.42 -3.81
N MET A 343 -16.86 26.45 -2.84
CA MET A 343 -17.48 27.70 -2.41
C MET A 343 -16.44 28.67 -1.83
N LEU A 344 -15.49 28.16 -1.02
CA LEU A 344 -14.42 28.97 -0.45
C LEU A 344 -13.45 29.50 -1.53
N LEU A 345 -13.27 28.77 -2.63
CA LEU A 345 -12.35 29.13 -3.72
C LEU A 345 -13.01 29.99 -4.82
N LYS A 346 -14.36 30.18 -4.80
CA LYS A 346 -15.11 30.77 -5.90
C LYS A 346 -14.63 32.15 -6.34
N ASN A 347 -14.16 32.96 -5.41
CA ASN A 347 -13.73 34.36 -5.66
C ASN A 347 -12.20 34.51 -5.71
N LEU A 348 -11.45 33.41 -5.63
CA LEU A 348 -9.98 33.48 -5.65
C LEU A 348 -9.47 33.28 -7.08
N THR A 349 -8.77 34.26 -7.62
CA THR A 349 -8.11 34.21 -8.92
C THR A 349 -6.59 34.18 -8.75
N ASN A 350 -5.87 33.59 -9.72
CA ASN A 350 -4.40 33.57 -9.75
C ASN A 350 -3.74 32.93 -8.51
N MET A 351 -4.33 31.86 -7.98
CA MET A 351 -3.78 31.14 -6.84
C MET A 351 -2.49 30.41 -7.23
N LYS A 352 -1.40 30.64 -6.48
CA LYS A 352 -0.17 29.85 -6.58
C LYS A 352 -0.29 28.50 -5.88
N PHE A 353 -1.10 28.43 -4.83
CA PHE A 353 -1.43 27.22 -4.06
C PHE A 353 -2.82 27.37 -3.41
N ILE A 354 -3.40 26.28 -2.99
CA ILE A 354 -4.65 26.21 -2.23
C ILE A 354 -4.30 25.96 -0.76
N PHE A 355 -4.89 26.75 0.16
CA PHE A 355 -4.73 26.61 1.60
C PHE A 355 -6.10 26.69 2.25
N LEU A 356 -6.64 25.52 2.61
CA LEU A 356 -7.99 25.41 3.15
C LEU A 356 -8.03 24.56 4.42
N TYR A 357 -8.88 24.96 5.34
CA TYR A 357 -9.11 24.22 6.58
C TYR A 357 -10.56 24.29 7.03
N SER A 358 -11.01 23.27 7.77
CA SER A 358 -12.36 23.23 8.33
C SER A 358 -12.42 22.32 9.55
N LYS A 359 -13.25 22.67 10.52
CA LYS A 359 -13.60 21.82 11.67
C LYS A 359 -14.54 20.66 11.27
N THR A 360 -15.19 20.77 10.13
CA THR A 360 -16.20 19.79 9.68
C THR A 360 -15.62 18.73 8.73
N TRP A 361 -14.39 18.88 8.26
CA TRP A 361 -13.78 17.92 7.35
C TRP A 361 -13.16 16.75 8.10
N HIS A 362 -13.53 15.54 7.74
CA HIS A 362 -13.00 14.36 8.40
C HIS A 362 -11.51 14.14 8.06
N PRO A 363 -10.61 13.89 9.03
CA PRO A 363 -9.16 13.77 8.78
C PRO A 363 -8.82 12.63 7.80
N GLY A 364 -9.63 11.57 7.72
CA GLY A 364 -9.44 10.46 6.78
C GLY A 364 -9.68 10.81 5.30
N ILE A 365 -10.33 11.96 5.00
CA ILE A 365 -10.66 12.35 3.62
C ILE A 365 -9.89 13.57 3.11
N ILE A 366 -9.22 14.35 3.98
CA ILE A 366 -8.53 15.60 3.56
C ILE A 366 -7.49 15.34 2.46
N GLY A 367 -6.81 14.19 2.48
CA GLY A 367 -5.84 13.84 1.45
C GLY A 367 -6.49 13.54 0.09
N ILE A 368 -7.70 12.98 0.08
CA ILE A 368 -8.47 12.76 -1.16
C ILE A 368 -8.97 14.11 -1.68
N LEU A 369 -9.47 14.96 -0.79
CA LEU A 369 -9.91 16.31 -1.12
C LEU A 369 -8.75 17.12 -1.73
N ALA A 370 -7.57 17.10 -1.12
CA ALA A 370 -6.37 17.76 -1.66
C ALA A 370 -6.02 17.27 -3.07
N SER A 371 -6.06 15.95 -3.30
CA SER A 371 -5.80 15.37 -4.62
C SER A 371 -6.80 15.86 -5.67
N ARG A 372 -8.08 15.93 -5.32
CA ARG A 372 -9.15 16.39 -6.22
C ARG A 372 -9.00 17.87 -6.57
N LEU A 373 -8.64 18.69 -5.58
CA LEU A 373 -8.37 20.13 -5.80
C LEU A 373 -7.16 20.35 -6.72
N VAL A 374 -6.06 19.61 -6.50
CA VAL A 374 -4.88 19.68 -7.40
C VAL A 374 -5.24 19.28 -8.83
N GLN A 375 -6.06 18.25 -9.02
CA GLN A 375 -6.49 17.82 -10.36
C GLN A 375 -7.29 18.91 -11.09
N GLU A 376 -8.13 19.64 -10.36
CA GLU A 376 -8.99 20.68 -10.94
C GLU A 376 -8.25 22.00 -11.15
N TYR A 377 -7.56 22.49 -10.12
CA TYR A 377 -6.96 23.83 -10.11
C TYR A 377 -5.50 23.87 -10.59
N LYS A 378 -4.84 22.70 -10.72
CA LYS A 378 -3.45 22.56 -11.20
C LYS A 378 -2.40 23.33 -10.37
N VAL A 379 -2.65 23.51 -9.09
CA VAL A 379 -1.73 24.11 -8.11
C VAL A 379 -1.63 23.21 -6.88
N PRO A 380 -0.56 23.28 -6.07
CA PRO A 380 -0.46 22.55 -4.82
C PRO A 380 -1.63 22.85 -3.88
N ALA A 381 -2.10 21.86 -3.14
CA ALA A 381 -3.21 22.03 -2.21
C ALA A 381 -2.88 21.50 -0.81
N PHE A 382 -2.91 22.40 0.17
CA PHE A 382 -2.84 22.16 1.60
C PHE A 382 -4.27 22.13 2.13
N VAL A 383 -4.71 20.98 2.62
CA VAL A 383 -6.07 20.78 3.15
C VAL A 383 -5.99 20.24 4.56
N MET A 384 -6.68 20.89 5.49
CA MET A 384 -6.53 20.60 6.91
C MET A 384 -7.88 20.41 7.61
N ASN A 385 -7.86 19.52 8.59
CA ASN A 385 -8.91 19.39 9.61
C ASN A 385 -8.43 20.07 10.90
N ILE A 386 -9.33 20.75 11.59
CA ILE A 386 -9.10 21.35 12.92
C ILE A 386 -9.92 20.56 13.94
N ASP A 387 -9.25 20.06 14.97
CA ASP A 387 -9.87 19.40 16.12
C ASP A 387 -9.30 19.98 17.43
N GLY A 388 -10.10 20.82 18.10
CA GLY A 388 -9.63 21.65 19.21
C GLY A 388 -8.46 22.55 18.77
N ASN A 389 -7.34 22.50 19.48
CA ASN A 389 -6.12 23.23 19.14
C ASN A 389 -5.18 22.46 18.17
N LYS A 390 -5.57 21.26 17.73
CA LYS A 390 -4.75 20.43 16.85
C LYS A 390 -5.25 20.53 15.41
N VAL A 391 -4.30 20.66 14.49
CA VAL A 391 -4.57 20.69 13.07
C VAL A 391 -3.85 19.52 12.42
N THR A 392 -4.59 18.70 11.71
CA THR A 392 -4.05 17.63 10.87
C THR A 392 -4.18 18.05 9.41
N GLY A 393 -3.07 18.08 8.69
CA GLY A 393 -3.02 18.51 7.30
C GLY A 393 -2.59 17.41 6.35
N SER A 394 -3.09 17.48 5.13
CA SER A 394 -2.60 16.73 3.99
C SER A 394 -2.30 17.68 2.83
N VAL A 395 -1.18 17.48 2.18
CA VAL A 395 -0.79 18.27 1.02
C VAL A 395 -0.60 17.37 -0.21
N ARG A 396 -1.00 17.88 -1.35
CA ARG A 396 -0.76 17.27 -2.66
C ARG A 396 -0.12 18.30 -3.56
N SER A 397 0.78 17.83 -4.43
CA SER A 397 1.60 18.68 -5.29
C SER A 397 1.30 18.50 -6.78
N ILE A 398 1.94 19.33 -7.57
CA ILE A 398 2.05 19.25 -9.02
C ILE A 398 3.48 18.88 -9.39
N LYS A 399 3.70 18.51 -10.68
CA LYS A 399 5.04 18.24 -11.20
C LYS A 399 5.98 19.43 -10.95
N ASN A 400 7.21 19.15 -10.57
CA ASN A 400 8.30 20.11 -10.29
C ASN A 400 8.22 20.83 -8.92
N ILE A 401 7.29 20.48 -8.04
CA ILE A 401 7.26 21.01 -6.67
C ILE A 401 7.41 19.84 -5.69
N ASP A 402 8.53 19.80 -4.98
CA ASP A 402 8.86 18.74 -4.02
C ASP A 402 8.30 19.08 -2.62
N ILE A 403 7.16 18.48 -2.31
CA ILE A 403 6.48 18.68 -1.02
C ILE A 403 7.30 18.10 0.15
N SER A 404 8.07 17.07 -0.07
CA SER A 404 8.86 16.47 1.02
C SER A 404 9.89 17.46 1.59
N LYS A 405 10.53 18.24 0.71
CA LYS A 405 11.48 19.29 1.09
C LYS A 405 10.79 20.47 1.77
N ILE A 406 9.63 20.86 1.24
CA ILE A 406 8.85 21.96 1.84
C ILE A 406 8.42 21.60 3.26
N LEU A 407 7.87 20.40 3.48
CA LEU A 407 7.46 19.97 4.81
C LEU A 407 8.64 19.87 5.79
N ALA A 408 9.79 19.34 5.34
CA ALA A 408 10.99 19.27 6.17
C ALA A 408 11.41 20.67 6.64
N LYS A 409 11.50 21.63 5.71
CA LYS A 409 11.83 23.02 6.01
C LYS A 409 10.84 23.64 7.00
N LEU A 410 9.53 23.40 6.83
CA LEU A 410 8.50 23.94 7.72
C LEU A 410 8.55 23.33 9.13
N VAL A 411 9.01 22.09 9.27
CA VAL A 411 9.28 21.47 10.58
C VAL A 411 10.50 22.12 11.22
N ASP A 412 11.61 22.27 10.49
CA ASP A 412 12.85 22.85 10.96
C ASP A 412 12.68 24.32 11.42
N GLU A 413 11.83 25.06 10.73
CA GLU A 413 11.51 26.47 11.07
C GLU A 413 10.40 26.60 12.14
N GLY A 414 9.89 25.47 12.67
CA GLY A 414 8.92 25.45 13.78
C GLY A 414 7.50 25.88 13.43
N PHE A 415 7.12 25.88 12.14
CA PHE A 415 5.73 26.06 11.71
C PHE A 415 4.90 24.80 11.93
N LEU A 416 5.51 23.64 11.80
CA LEU A 416 4.86 22.33 11.96
C LEU A 416 5.43 21.59 13.18
N GLU A 417 4.56 20.89 13.92
CA GLU A 417 4.99 19.97 14.98
C GLU A 417 5.61 18.70 14.40
N SER A 418 5.08 18.23 13.27
CA SER A 418 5.60 17.12 12.49
C SER A 418 5.13 17.22 11.06
N GLY A 419 5.92 16.70 10.14
CA GLY A 419 5.55 16.65 8.73
C GLY A 419 6.46 15.71 7.94
N GLY A 420 5.89 15.09 6.91
CA GLY A 420 6.65 14.19 6.05
C GLY A 420 5.82 13.71 4.86
N GLY A 421 6.50 13.03 3.96
CA GLY A 421 5.85 12.54 2.75
C GLY A 421 6.85 12.28 1.62
N HIS A 422 6.32 12.28 0.41
CA HIS A 422 7.04 12.11 -0.84
C HIS A 422 6.95 13.38 -1.69
N VAL A 423 7.62 13.39 -2.84
CA VAL A 423 7.65 14.54 -3.75
C VAL A 423 6.24 15.11 -4.03
N MET A 424 5.25 14.24 -4.27
CA MET A 424 3.90 14.63 -4.72
C MET A 424 2.85 14.70 -3.59
N ALA A 425 3.16 14.23 -2.40
CA ALA A 425 2.16 14.11 -1.33
C ALA A 425 2.80 14.09 0.05
N GLY A 426 2.15 14.70 1.04
CA GLY A 426 2.59 14.64 2.42
C GLY A 426 1.47 14.84 3.42
N GLY A 427 1.78 14.50 4.67
CA GLY A 427 0.95 14.77 5.83
C GLY A 427 1.71 15.62 6.85
N PHE A 428 1.01 16.39 7.66
CA PHE A 428 1.63 17.25 8.66
C PHE A 428 0.68 17.55 9.82
N LYS A 429 1.25 17.95 10.94
CA LYS A 429 0.51 18.40 12.14
C LYS A 429 1.03 19.74 12.61
N LEU A 430 0.14 20.59 13.09
CA LEU A 430 0.48 21.90 13.68
C LEU A 430 -0.58 22.30 14.71
N LYS A 431 -0.29 23.34 15.49
CA LYS A 431 -1.27 23.98 16.36
C LYS A 431 -2.11 24.99 15.59
N GLU A 432 -3.39 25.17 15.98
CA GLU A 432 -4.32 26.10 15.31
C GLU A 432 -3.76 27.52 15.26
N GLU A 433 -3.07 28.00 16.33
CA GLU A 433 -2.43 29.31 16.40
C GLU A 433 -1.38 29.59 15.32
N LYS A 434 -0.79 28.53 14.75
CA LYS A 434 0.22 28.61 13.67
C LYS A 434 -0.36 28.72 12.27
N LEU A 435 -1.67 28.55 12.08
CA LEU A 435 -2.28 28.53 10.74
C LEU A 435 -2.03 29.81 9.95
N SER A 436 -2.25 30.98 10.57
CA SER A 436 -2.08 32.25 9.88
C SER A 436 -0.61 32.55 9.55
N SER A 437 0.31 32.24 10.45
CA SER A 437 1.76 32.42 10.21
C SER A 437 2.25 31.47 9.09
N LEU A 438 1.81 30.22 9.08
CA LEU A 438 2.11 29.25 8.02
C LEU A 438 1.57 29.73 6.65
N GLN A 439 0.33 30.23 6.61
CA GLN A 439 -0.26 30.74 5.36
C GLN A 439 0.51 31.93 4.82
N ASN A 440 0.92 32.86 5.66
CA ASN A 440 1.70 34.02 5.25
C ASN A 440 3.09 33.61 4.75
N TYR A 441 3.76 32.73 5.46
CA TYR A 441 5.05 32.18 5.04
C TYR A 441 4.99 31.54 3.65
N LEU A 442 3.96 30.71 3.38
CA LEU A 442 3.78 30.06 2.07
C LEU A 442 3.41 31.04 0.94
N LYS A 443 2.87 32.23 1.25
CA LYS A 443 2.61 33.29 0.25
C LYS A 443 3.89 34.03 -0.15
N GLU A 444 4.81 34.19 0.78
CA GLU A 444 6.05 34.96 0.61
C GLU A 444 7.16 34.13 -0.04
N ASN A 445 7.15 32.81 0.13
CA ASN A 445 8.15 31.86 -0.37
C ASN A 445 7.57 30.91 -1.43
#